data_125f232ba167b9ab3cfea383a23b6624
#
_entry.id   125f232ba167b9ab3cfea383a23b6624
#
_cell.length_a   1.000
_cell.length_b   1.000
_cell.length_c   1.000
_cell.angle_alpha   90.00
_cell.angle_beta   90.00
_cell.angle_gamma   90.00
#
_symmetry.space_group_name_H-M   'P 1'
#
loop_
_entity.id
_entity.type
_entity.pdbx_description
1 polymer ?
#
loop_
_entity_poly.entity_id
_entity_poly.type
_entity_poly.pdbx_seq_one_letter_code
_entity_poly.pdbx_strand_id
1 'polypeptide(L)'
;MKRKIVSIVMASAMVFGLAACGSSGGTTTSSSNGGNDASAASETTAKSESSDVVEGSSDDDNTLTVWTWDPNFNVYAIKKAAEIYAQDHEGFKVEVSEVQSDDIETRLTTAVSAGDLSTLPDIFLMQDNSFQKYATNYPDIFTDLTDSGIDFSEFSSAKVAYSTLDGKNYGIPFDNGAVIECLRTDMLEQAGFTVDDFTDITWNDFMEKAKVVKEKTGQPILTSQAGSPDLVMEMLQSCGESLFNEDGSV
;
A
#
# COMPACT_ATOMS: atom_id res chain seq x y z
N MET A 1 -21.57 -47.28 27.59
CA MET A 1 -22.84 -46.48 27.45
C MET A 1 -22.66 -45.47 26.35
N LYS A 2 -23.35 -45.69 25.25
CA LYS A 2 -23.27 -44.84 24.04
C LYS A 2 -24.27 -43.68 24.20
N ARG A 3 -23.80 -42.43 24.21
CA ARG A 3 -24.67 -41.25 24.12
C ARG A 3 -24.64 -40.73 22.67
N LYS A 4 -25.78 -40.83 22.00
CA LYS A 4 -26.04 -40.26 20.71
C LYS A 4 -26.39 -38.77 20.89
N ILE A 5 -25.65 -37.89 20.22
CA ILE A 5 -25.99 -36.47 20.14
C ILE A 5 -26.75 -36.29 18.82
N VAL A 6 -27.97 -35.80 18.96
CA VAL A 6 -28.87 -35.47 17.84
C VAL A 6 -28.58 -34.02 17.44
N SER A 7 -28.11 -33.82 16.23
CA SER A 7 -27.94 -32.49 15.64
C SER A 7 -29.26 -32.03 15.03
N ILE A 8 -29.80 -30.92 15.52
CA ILE A 8 -30.94 -30.22 14.95
C ILE A 8 -30.41 -29.20 13.96
N VAL A 9 -30.69 -29.42 12.68
CA VAL A 9 -30.45 -28.45 11.59
C VAL A 9 -31.67 -27.54 11.51
N MET A 10 -31.53 -26.27 11.82
CA MET A 10 -32.54 -25.25 11.56
C MET A 10 -32.20 -24.56 10.24
N ALA A 11 -32.94 -24.91 9.22
CA ALA A 11 -32.93 -24.20 7.95
C ALA A 11 -33.90 -23.02 8.02
N SER A 12 -33.39 -21.78 8.01
CA SER A 12 -34.19 -20.57 7.90
C SER A 12 -34.16 -20.09 6.43
N ALA A 13 -35.23 -20.31 5.71
CA ALA A 13 -35.45 -19.77 4.38
C ALA A 13 -35.92 -18.31 4.51
N MET A 14 -35.14 -17.34 4.07
CA MET A 14 -35.59 -15.95 3.86
C MET A 14 -35.95 -15.76 2.39
N VAL A 15 -37.21 -15.61 2.14
CA VAL A 15 -37.79 -15.17 0.87
C VAL A 15 -37.80 -13.64 0.84
N PHE A 16 -37.01 -13.02 -0.02
CA PHE A 16 -37.16 -11.60 -0.34
C PHE A 16 -38.02 -11.45 -1.60
N GLY A 17 -39.18 -10.86 -1.40
CA GLY A 17 -40.08 -10.46 -2.47
C GLY A 17 -39.60 -9.20 -3.17
N LEU A 18 -39.46 -9.27 -4.48
CA LEU A 18 -39.31 -8.14 -5.40
C LEU A 18 -40.70 -7.49 -5.59
N ALA A 19 -40.82 -6.23 -5.17
CA ALA A 19 -41.93 -5.37 -5.59
C ALA A 19 -41.44 -4.49 -6.73
N ALA A 20 -41.87 -4.81 -7.94
CA ALA A 20 -41.80 -3.92 -9.09
C ALA A 20 -42.99 -2.92 -9.02
N CYS A 21 -42.73 -1.65 -9.16
CA CYS A 21 -43.73 -0.66 -9.56
C CYS A 21 -43.21 0.12 -10.74
N GLY A 22 -43.81 -0.18 -11.87
CA GLY A 22 -43.65 0.62 -13.07
C GLY A 22 -44.77 1.63 -13.20
N SER A 23 -44.55 2.54 -14.11
CA SER A 23 -45.52 3.13 -15.03
C SER A 23 -45.67 4.65 -15.02
N SER A 24 -45.35 5.13 -16.18
CA SER A 24 -46.00 6.14 -17.04
C SER A 24 -45.94 7.60 -16.61
N GLY A 25 -45.35 8.45 -17.40
CA GLY A 25 -45.80 8.90 -18.70
C GLY A 25 -46.05 10.39 -18.61
N GLY A 26 -45.46 11.21 -19.48
CA GLY A 26 -45.85 12.63 -19.60
C GLY A 26 -44.80 13.45 -20.36
N THR A 27 -45.02 13.58 -21.62
CA THR A 27 -44.43 14.48 -22.62
C THR A 27 -44.62 15.95 -22.28
N THR A 28 -43.63 16.82 -22.51
CA THR A 28 -43.67 17.98 -23.43
C THR A 28 -42.43 18.88 -23.30
N THR A 29 -41.74 19.00 -24.42
CA THR A 29 -41.22 20.18 -25.16
C THR A 29 -40.82 21.47 -24.43
N SER A 30 -39.60 21.94 -24.56
CA SER A 30 -39.11 22.96 -25.46
C SER A 30 -37.83 23.67 -25.02
N SER A 31 -36.86 23.67 -25.90
CA SER A 31 -35.92 24.76 -26.31
C SER A 31 -35.23 25.63 -25.26
N SER A 32 -33.94 25.69 -25.19
CA SER A 32 -33.02 26.40 -26.06
C SER A 32 -31.64 26.59 -25.41
N ASN A 33 -30.62 26.26 -26.15
CA ASN A 33 -29.39 27.00 -26.39
C ASN A 33 -28.52 27.47 -25.22
N GLY A 34 -27.28 26.99 -25.23
CA GLY A 34 -26.15 27.59 -24.52
C GLY A 34 -24.98 26.61 -24.46
N GLY A 35 -24.16 26.60 -25.49
CA GLY A 35 -22.94 25.81 -25.53
C GLY A 35 -21.93 26.28 -24.49
N ASN A 36 -21.26 25.34 -23.91
CA ASN A 36 -19.88 25.52 -23.46
C ASN A 36 -19.20 24.15 -23.51
N ASP A 37 -18.17 24.09 -24.33
CA ASP A 37 -17.26 22.99 -24.44
C ASP A 37 -16.58 22.72 -23.10
N ALA A 38 -16.96 21.64 -22.45
CA ALA A 38 -16.16 21.04 -21.40
C ALA A 38 -15.43 19.85 -22.02
N SER A 39 -14.15 20.05 -22.25
CA SER A 39 -13.19 19.02 -22.63
C SER A 39 -13.36 17.80 -21.73
N ALA A 40 -13.79 16.70 -22.33
CA ALA A 40 -13.82 15.41 -21.68
C ALA A 40 -12.39 15.00 -21.35
N ALA A 41 -12.05 15.03 -20.08
CA ALA A 41 -10.91 14.29 -19.57
C ALA A 41 -11.19 12.80 -19.86
N SER A 42 -10.43 12.24 -20.77
CA SER A 42 -10.41 10.82 -21.04
C SER A 42 -9.90 10.14 -19.77
N GLU A 43 -10.80 9.56 -19.01
CA GLU A 43 -10.44 8.55 -18.04
C GLU A 43 -9.88 7.36 -18.81
N THR A 44 -8.56 7.34 -18.92
CA THR A 44 -7.86 6.12 -19.29
C THR A 44 -7.94 5.22 -18.06
N THR A 45 -9.02 4.50 -17.94
CA THR A 45 -9.07 3.30 -17.13
C THR A 45 -8.04 2.37 -17.75
N ALA A 46 -6.84 2.38 -17.19
CA ALA A 46 -5.89 1.30 -17.37
C ALA A 46 -6.60 0.06 -16.84
N LYS A 47 -7.08 -0.77 -17.78
CA LYS A 47 -7.57 -2.09 -17.49
C LYS A 47 -6.35 -2.85 -17.02
N SER A 48 -6.15 -2.93 -15.70
CA SER A 48 -5.27 -3.89 -15.08
C SER A 48 -5.74 -5.24 -15.60
N GLU A 49 -4.96 -5.86 -16.45
CA GLU A 49 -5.10 -7.29 -16.68
C GLU A 49 -4.81 -7.91 -15.33
N SER A 50 -5.84 -8.40 -14.66
CA SER A 50 -5.67 -9.20 -13.47
C SER A 50 -4.90 -10.44 -13.90
N SER A 51 -3.58 -10.41 -13.75
CA SER A 51 -2.82 -11.64 -13.68
C SER A 51 -3.44 -12.42 -12.52
N ASP A 52 -3.86 -13.65 -12.77
CA ASP A 52 -4.38 -14.51 -11.72
C ASP A 52 -3.37 -14.52 -10.58
N VAL A 53 -3.81 -14.10 -9.38
CA VAL A 53 -2.94 -14.11 -8.21
C VAL A 53 -2.66 -15.55 -7.86
N VAL A 54 -1.38 -15.93 -7.84
CA VAL A 54 -0.97 -17.24 -7.36
C VAL A 54 -1.15 -17.25 -5.85
N GLU A 55 -2.07 -18.09 -5.38
CA GLU A 55 -2.33 -18.31 -3.96
C GLU A 55 -1.55 -19.52 -3.46
N GLY A 56 -1.01 -19.38 -2.25
CA GLY A 56 -0.23 -20.42 -1.62
C GLY A 56 1.26 -20.44 -2.00
N SER A 57 2.02 -21.23 -1.25
CA SER A 57 3.40 -21.56 -1.58
C SER A 57 3.44 -22.58 -2.72
N SER A 58 4.56 -22.63 -3.44
CA SER A 58 4.75 -23.63 -4.48
C SER A 58 5.00 -25.02 -3.89
N ASP A 59 4.43 -26.06 -4.53
CA ASP A 59 4.78 -27.47 -4.25
C ASP A 59 6.13 -27.87 -4.90
N ASP A 60 6.71 -27.02 -5.73
CA ASP A 60 8.01 -27.23 -6.37
C ASP A 60 9.11 -26.56 -5.56
N ASP A 61 10.01 -27.35 -4.99
CA ASP A 61 11.14 -26.90 -4.14
C ASP A 61 12.05 -25.86 -4.82
N ASN A 62 11.97 -25.72 -6.15
CA ASN A 62 12.74 -24.74 -6.91
C ASN A 62 11.97 -23.48 -7.29
N THR A 63 10.71 -23.36 -6.86
CA THR A 63 9.87 -22.22 -7.21
C THR A 63 9.43 -21.50 -5.94
N LEU A 64 9.65 -20.17 -5.89
CA LEU A 64 9.11 -19.30 -4.85
C LEU A 64 7.96 -18.46 -5.39
N THR A 65 6.89 -18.35 -4.61
CA THR A 65 5.76 -17.46 -4.87
C THR A 65 5.95 -16.16 -4.09
N VAL A 66 5.72 -15.02 -4.75
CA VAL A 66 5.96 -13.70 -4.17
C VAL A 66 4.79 -12.76 -4.45
N TRP A 67 4.28 -12.08 -3.41
CA TRP A 67 3.31 -11.00 -3.55
C TRP A 67 3.96 -9.64 -3.37
N THR A 68 3.71 -8.73 -4.30
CA THR A 68 4.21 -7.37 -4.29
C THR A 68 3.37 -6.49 -5.21
N TRP A 69 3.50 -5.14 -5.18
CA TRP A 69 2.49 -4.25 -5.78
C TRP A 69 2.96 -3.37 -6.93
N ASP A 70 4.24 -3.02 -7.05
CA ASP A 70 4.70 -2.07 -8.06
C ASP A 70 5.42 -2.77 -9.22
N PRO A 71 4.81 -2.83 -10.42
CA PRO A 71 5.39 -3.50 -11.58
C PRO A 71 6.70 -2.88 -12.04
N ASN A 72 6.89 -1.57 -11.84
CA ASN A 72 8.05 -0.85 -12.33
C ASN A 72 9.22 -0.84 -11.33
N PHE A 73 8.96 -1.18 -10.08
CA PHE A 73 9.96 -1.18 -9.02
C PHE A 73 10.15 -2.56 -8.41
N ASN A 74 9.31 -2.96 -7.44
CA ASN A 74 9.57 -4.18 -6.68
C ASN A 74 9.33 -5.47 -7.47
N VAL A 75 8.34 -5.54 -8.35
CA VAL A 75 8.16 -6.69 -9.27
C VAL A 75 9.36 -6.84 -10.19
N TYR A 76 9.83 -5.73 -10.78
CA TYR A 76 11.02 -5.72 -11.63
C TYR A 76 12.27 -6.17 -10.85
N ALA A 77 12.48 -5.62 -9.65
CA ALA A 77 13.66 -5.93 -8.84
C ALA A 77 13.70 -7.40 -8.42
N ILE A 78 12.57 -7.97 -7.98
CA ILE A 78 12.46 -9.39 -7.60
C ILE A 78 12.74 -10.30 -8.81
N LYS A 79 12.13 -10.02 -9.97
CA LYS A 79 12.41 -10.78 -11.19
C LYS A 79 13.88 -10.71 -11.59
N LYS A 80 14.50 -9.54 -11.43
CA LYS A 80 15.92 -9.36 -11.73
C LYS A 80 16.82 -10.08 -10.76
N ALA A 81 16.50 -10.09 -9.47
CA ALA A 81 17.21 -10.89 -8.48
C ALA A 81 17.09 -12.39 -8.78
N ALA A 82 15.90 -12.86 -9.15
CA ALA A 82 15.67 -14.25 -9.53
C ALA A 82 16.51 -14.68 -10.77
N GLU A 83 16.60 -13.82 -11.78
CA GLU A 83 17.46 -14.06 -12.96
C GLU A 83 18.95 -14.22 -12.58
N ILE A 84 19.42 -13.41 -11.63
CA ILE A 84 20.81 -13.48 -11.14
C ILE A 84 21.01 -14.77 -10.35
N TYR A 85 20.12 -15.08 -9.43
CA TYR A 85 20.20 -16.26 -8.57
C TYR A 85 20.14 -17.56 -9.38
N ALA A 86 19.31 -17.61 -10.42
CA ALA A 86 19.18 -18.78 -11.30
C ALA A 86 20.45 -19.10 -12.11
N GLN A 87 21.43 -18.17 -12.21
CA GLN A 87 22.69 -18.45 -12.90
C GLN A 87 23.52 -19.53 -12.18
N ASP A 88 23.44 -19.57 -10.86
CA ASP A 88 24.14 -20.51 -10.00
C ASP A 88 23.23 -21.63 -9.43
N HIS A 89 21.90 -21.52 -9.68
CA HIS A 89 20.87 -22.43 -9.16
C HIS A 89 19.95 -22.88 -10.28
N GLU A 90 20.39 -23.94 -11.00
CA GLU A 90 19.64 -24.48 -12.16
C GLU A 90 18.23 -24.91 -11.77
N GLY A 91 17.24 -24.44 -12.53
CA GLY A 91 15.82 -24.75 -12.31
C GLY A 91 15.09 -23.81 -11.35
N PHE A 92 15.79 -22.89 -10.69
CA PHE A 92 15.14 -21.91 -9.79
C PHE A 92 14.20 -20.96 -10.54
N LYS A 93 13.03 -20.74 -9.98
CA LYS A 93 11.98 -19.86 -10.52
C LYS A 93 11.37 -18.99 -9.42
N VAL A 94 10.83 -17.86 -9.82
CA VAL A 94 10.02 -17.01 -8.98
C VAL A 94 8.72 -16.68 -9.71
N GLU A 95 7.60 -16.93 -9.07
CA GLU A 95 6.27 -16.55 -9.52
C GLU A 95 5.82 -15.31 -8.74
N VAL A 96 5.81 -14.17 -9.42
CA VAL A 96 5.48 -12.88 -8.80
C VAL A 96 4.06 -12.51 -9.15
N SER A 97 3.20 -12.36 -8.14
CA SER A 97 1.85 -11.84 -8.27
C SER A 97 1.80 -10.38 -7.85
N GLU A 98 1.17 -9.55 -8.68
CA GLU A 98 0.91 -8.15 -8.34
C GLU A 98 -0.32 -8.08 -7.42
N VAL A 99 -0.08 -7.79 -6.15
CA VAL A 99 -1.10 -7.65 -5.10
C VAL A 99 -0.86 -6.35 -4.37
N GLN A 100 -1.86 -5.48 -4.30
CA GLN A 100 -1.73 -4.18 -3.63
C GLN A 100 -1.45 -4.36 -2.13
N SER A 101 -0.72 -3.41 -1.53
CA SER A 101 -0.29 -3.50 -0.11
C SER A 101 -1.46 -3.76 0.85
N ASP A 102 -2.56 -3.03 0.71
CA ASP A 102 -3.75 -3.19 1.55
C ASP A 102 -4.43 -4.56 1.34
N ASP A 103 -4.36 -5.11 0.13
CA ASP A 103 -4.89 -6.44 -0.19
C ASP A 103 -4.01 -7.54 0.42
N ILE A 104 -2.68 -7.37 0.46
CA ILE A 104 -1.77 -8.28 1.17
C ILE A 104 -2.16 -8.33 2.65
N GLU A 105 -2.30 -7.17 3.31
CA GLU A 105 -2.71 -7.10 4.71
C GLU A 105 -4.07 -7.75 4.97
N THR A 106 -5.02 -7.55 4.07
CA THR A 106 -6.35 -8.17 4.14
C THR A 106 -6.27 -9.68 4.01
N ARG A 107 -5.49 -10.20 3.07
CA ARG A 107 -5.29 -11.65 2.86
C ARG A 107 -4.59 -12.29 4.05
N LEU A 108 -3.55 -11.66 4.63
CA LEU A 108 -2.89 -12.12 5.84
C LEU A 108 -3.89 -12.24 7.01
N THR A 109 -4.67 -11.18 7.26
CA THR A 109 -5.68 -11.18 8.32
C THR A 109 -6.73 -12.27 8.10
N THR A 110 -7.14 -12.49 6.85
CA THR A 110 -8.12 -13.51 6.48
C THR A 110 -7.57 -14.91 6.71
N ALA A 111 -6.35 -15.21 6.24
CA ALA A 111 -5.70 -16.50 6.40
C ALA A 111 -5.54 -16.88 7.87
N VAL A 112 -5.04 -15.94 8.70
CA VAL A 112 -4.91 -16.15 10.14
C VAL A 112 -6.26 -16.37 10.81
N SER A 113 -7.27 -15.58 10.47
CA SER A 113 -8.61 -15.71 11.05
C SER A 113 -9.30 -17.02 10.67
N ALA A 114 -9.01 -17.54 9.49
CA ALA A 114 -9.50 -18.85 9.02
C ALA A 114 -8.70 -20.02 9.62
N GLY A 115 -7.51 -19.77 10.17
CA GLY A 115 -6.56 -20.80 10.58
C GLY A 115 -5.99 -21.60 9.42
N ASP A 116 -5.96 -21.01 8.23
CA ASP A 116 -5.47 -21.62 7.00
C ASP A 116 -4.40 -20.71 6.35
N LEU A 117 -3.15 -21.00 6.63
CA LEU A 117 -1.98 -20.27 6.10
C LEU A 117 -1.53 -20.79 4.73
N SER A 118 -2.12 -21.88 4.24
CA SER A 118 -1.74 -22.49 2.96
C SER A 118 -2.05 -21.60 1.74
N THR A 119 -2.86 -20.56 1.93
CA THR A 119 -3.17 -19.56 0.90
C THR A 119 -2.14 -18.45 0.79
N LEU A 120 -1.19 -18.37 1.75
CA LEU A 120 -0.13 -17.35 1.76
C LEU A 120 1.04 -17.76 0.85
N PRO A 121 1.70 -16.82 0.18
CA PRO A 121 2.88 -17.08 -0.63
C PRO A 121 4.10 -17.39 0.24
N ASP A 122 5.18 -17.85 -0.37
CA ASP A 122 6.45 -18.04 0.32
C ASP A 122 7.04 -16.70 0.82
N ILE A 123 6.87 -15.64 0.03
CA ILE A 123 7.37 -14.30 0.33
C ILE A 123 6.30 -13.26 0.00
N PHE A 124 6.14 -12.29 0.85
CA PHE A 124 5.34 -11.10 0.56
C PHE A 124 6.05 -9.82 0.99
N LEU A 125 5.83 -8.76 0.24
CA LEU A 125 6.31 -7.44 0.61
C LEU A 125 5.35 -6.82 1.64
N MET A 126 5.91 -6.09 2.60
CA MET A 126 5.13 -5.36 3.61
C MET A 126 5.79 -4.02 3.90
N GLN A 127 4.97 -3.00 4.09
CA GLN A 127 5.46 -1.67 4.46
C GLN A 127 5.97 -1.65 5.92
N ASP A 128 7.01 -0.86 6.17
CA ASP A 128 7.64 -0.74 7.48
C ASP A 128 6.65 -0.36 8.59
N ASN A 129 5.75 0.57 8.30
CA ASN A 129 4.74 1.05 9.25
C ASN A 129 3.70 0.00 9.65
N SER A 130 3.53 -1.05 8.85
CA SER A 130 2.60 -2.15 9.11
C SER A 130 3.27 -3.36 9.74
N PHE A 131 4.57 -3.58 9.46
CA PHE A 131 5.26 -4.82 9.78
C PHE A 131 5.14 -5.20 11.26
N GLN A 132 5.48 -4.30 12.18
CA GLN A 132 5.47 -4.60 13.62
C GLN A 132 4.08 -4.97 14.14
N LYS A 133 3.03 -4.32 13.63
CA LYS A 133 1.64 -4.66 13.95
C LYS A 133 1.34 -6.12 13.62
N TYR A 134 1.72 -6.57 12.41
CA TYR A 134 1.44 -7.93 11.96
C TYR A 134 2.34 -8.96 12.65
N ALA A 135 3.64 -8.69 12.77
CA ALA A 135 4.58 -9.60 13.41
C ALA A 135 4.28 -9.78 14.91
N THR A 136 3.82 -8.74 15.61
CA THR A 136 3.42 -8.83 17.01
C THR A 136 2.12 -9.61 17.20
N ASN A 137 1.13 -9.38 16.34
CA ASN A 137 -0.19 -10.00 16.50
C ASN A 137 -0.28 -11.40 15.90
N TYR A 138 0.56 -11.70 14.90
CA TYR A 138 0.53 -12.95 14.13
C TYR A 138 1.95 -13.52 13.95
N PRO A 139 2.67 -13.82 15.06
CA PRO A 139 4.09 -14.24 14.96
C PRO A 139 4.28 -15.52 14.14
N ASP A 140 3.28 -16.39 14.10
CA ASP A 140 3.35 -17.70 13.44
C ASP A 140 3.38 -17.63 11.91
N ILE A 141 3.10 -16.45 11.29
CA ILE A 141 3.16 -16.27 9.84
C ILE A 141 4.53 -15.78 9.35
N PHE A 142 5.43 -15.45 10.27
CA PHE A 142 6.76 -14.95 9.92
C PHE A 142 7.85 -15.93 10.34
N THR A 143 8.80 -16.17 9.45
CA THR A 143 9.97 -16.99 9.74
C THR A 143 11.04 -16.17 10.46
N ASP A 144 11.59 -16.70 11.55
CA ASP A 144 12.75 -16.12 12.22
C ASP A 144 14.00 -16.28 11.31
N LEU A 145 14.53 -15.17 10.85
CA LEU A 145 15.67 -15.09 9.93
C LEU A 145 16.99 -14.78 10.64
N THR A 146 17.00 -14.68 11.96
CA THR A 146 18.17 -14.29 12.76
C THR A 146 19.41 -15.12 12.44
N ASP A 147 19.24 -16.43 12.33
CA ASP A 147 20.31 -17.40 12.05
C ASP A 147 20.31 -17.90 10.58
N SER A 148 19.65 -17.18 9.67
CA SER A 148 19.50 -17.58 8.26
C SER A 148 20.79 -17.52 7.44
N GLY A 149 21.86 -16.91 7.96
CA GLY A 149 23.09 -16.65 7.24
C GLY A 149 23.11 -15.34 6.45
N ILE A 150 22.02 -14.58 6.50
CA ILE A 150 21.95 -13.23 5.90
C ILE A 150 22.77 -12.27 6.78
N ASP A 151 23.68 -11.53 6.14
CA ASP A 151 24.42 -10.47 6.83
C ASP A 151 23.60 -9.18 6.91
N PHE A 152 22.87 -9.02 7.99
CA PHE A 152 22.05 -7.82 8.23
C PHE A 152 22.87 -6.55 8.43
N SER A 153 24.19 -6.62 8.61
CA SER A 153 25.04 -5.42 8.72
C SER A 153 25.24 -4.71 7.37
N GLU A 154 24.94 -5.37 6.27
CA GLU A 154 24.94 -4.77 4.92
C GLU A 154 23.76 -3.85 4.66
N PHE A 155 22.74 -3.89 5.54
CA PHE A 155 21.54 -3.06 5.44
C PHE A 155 21.58 -1.87 6.41
N SER A 156 20.82 -0.82 6.11
CA SER A 156 20.63 0.28 7.05
C SER A 156 20.06 -0.23 8.38
N SER A 157 20.72 0.08 9.49
CA SER A 157 20.27 -0.33 10.83
C SER A 157 18.85 0.16 11.15
N ALA A 158 18.47 1.34 10.65
CA ALA A 158 17.12 1.88 10.80
C ALA A 158 16.08 0.99 10.09
N LYS A 159 16.40 0.44 8.92
CA LYS A 159 15.51 -0.47 8.20
C LYS A 159 15.43 -1.83 8.86
N VAL A 160 16.55 -2.39 9.32
CA VAL A 160 16.58 -3.66 10.06
C VAL A 160 15.75 -3.58 11.35
N ALA A 161 15.75 -2.41 12.01
CA ALA A 161 14.97 -2.20 13.23
C ALA A 161 13.46 -2.41 13.03
N TYR A 162 12.90 -2.07 11.86
CA TYR A 162 11.47 -2.27 11.58
C TYR A 162 11.06 -3.74 11.55
N SER A 163 11.97 -4.64 11.11
CA SER A 163 11.71 -6.08 11.02
C SER A 163 12.24 -6.86 12.24
N THR A 164 12.75 -6.17 13.26
CA THR A 164 13.28 -6.79 14.48
C THR A 164 12.26 -6.70 15.63
N LEU A 165 11.86 -7.85 16.18
CA LEU A 165 11.03 -7.96 17.38
C LEU A 165 11.76 -8.84 18.41
N ASP A 166 11.81 -8.39 19.66
CA ASP A 166 12.40 -9.13 20.78
C ASP A 166 13.82 -9.69 20.48
N GLY A 167 14.60 -8.93 19.71
CA GLY A 167 15.96 -9.28 19.31
C GLY A 167 16.08 -10.31 18.17
N LYS A 168 14.95 -10.67 17.54
CA LYS A 168 14.87 -11.56 16.39
C LYS A 168 14.47 -10.80 15.15
N ASN A 169 15.04 -11.17 14.01
CA ASN A 169 14.70 -10.58 12.72
C ASN A 169 13.74 -11.46 11.93
N TYR A 170 12.66 -10.87 11.43
CA TYR A 170 11.59 -11.56 10.71
C TYR A 170 11.39 -11.04 9.28
N GLY A 171 12.23 -10.13 8.81
CA GLY A 171 12.14 -9.58 7.47
C GLY A 171 13.46 -9.07 6.93
N ILE A 172 13.57 -9.04 5.62
CA ILE A 172 14.74 -8.53 4.91
C ILE A 172 14.40 -7.15 4.37
N PRO A 173 15.20 -6.10 4.68
CA PRO A 173 15.01 -4.78 4.08
C PRO A 173 15.04 -4.86 2.56
N PHE A 174 14.01 -4.30 1.90
CA PHE A 174 13.91 -4.33 0.45
C PHE A 174 14.42 -3.03 -0.19
N ASP A 175 14.01 -1.89 0.36
CA ASP A 175 14.40 -0.57 -0.13
C ASP A 175 14.67 0.40 1.02
N ASN A 176 15.21 1.57 0.66
CA ASN A 176 15.42 2.66 1.59
C ASN A 176 14.97 3.96 0.91
N GLY A 177 13.71 4.31 1.13
CA GLY A 177 13.12 5.52 0.57
C GLY A 177 13.55 6.79 1.30
N ALA A 178 13.42 7.90 0.61
CA ALA A 178 13.58 9.23 1.18
C ALA A 178 12.42 10.12 0.76
N VAL A 179 11.93 10.94 1.67
CA VAL A 179 10.98 12.01 1.35
C VAL A 179 11.75 13.17 0.73
N ILE A 180 11.28 13.65 -0.41
CA ILE A 180 11.87 14.78 -1.12
C ILE A 180 10.78 15.80 -1.44
N GLU A 181 11.17 17.06 -1.48
CA GLU A 181 10.34 18.13 -2.00
C GLU A 181 10.59 18.30 -3.50
N CYS A 182 9.53 18.19 -4.31
CA CYS A 182 9.56 18.43 -5.74
C CYS A 182 8.87 19.74 -6.07
N LEU A 183 9.62 20.75 -6.49
CA LEU A 183 9.11 22.08 -6.79
C LEU A 183 8.82 22.27 -8.29
N ARG A 184 7.65 22.77 -8.62
CA ARG A 184 7.26 23.24 -9.97
C ARG A 184 7.84 24.64 -10.19
N THR A 185 9.07 24.72 -10.67
CA THR A 185 9.81 25.99 -10.86
C THR A 185 9.08 26.97 -11.75
N ASP A 186 8.39 26.50 -12.79
CA ASP A 186 7.55 27.30 -13.67
C ASP A 186 6.38 28.01 -12.93
N MET A 187 5.79 27.35 -11.94
CA MET A 187 4.72 27.95 -11.12
C MET A 187 5.29 28.89 -10.06
N LEU A 188 6.46 28.57 -9.49
CA LEU A 188 7.14 29.48 -8.58
C LEU A 188 7.52 30.78 -9.27
N GLU A 189 8.11 30.72 -10.46
CA GLU A 189 8.45 31.91 -11.28
C GLU A 189 7.21 32.75 -11.59
N GLN A 190 6.09 32.12 -11.94
CA GLN A 190 4.81 32.84 -12.16
C GLN A 190 4.33 33.54 -10.89
N ALA A 191 4.59 32.99 -9.72
CA ALA A 191 4.27 33.60 -8.42
C ALA A 191 5.32 34.66 -7.97
N GLY A 192 6.46 34.74 -8.66
CA GLY A 192 7.57 35.64 -8.35
C GLY A 192 8.56 35.06 -7.35
N PHE A 193 8.62 33.76 -7.22
CA PHE A 193 9.54 33.02 -6.34
C PHE A 193 10.56 32.21 -7.13
N THR A 194 11.60 31.83 -6.43
CA THR A 194 12.65 30.89 -6.85
C THR A 194 12.68 29.67 -5.93
N VAL A 195 13.50 28.66 -6.22
CA VAL A 195 13.73 27.49 -5.35
C VAL A 195 14.32 27.94 -4.01
N ASP A 196 15.21 28.91 -4.01
CA ASP A 196 15.87 29.42 -2.80
C ASP A 196 14.87 30.00 -1.79
N ASP A 197 13.73 30.51 -2.28
CA ASP A 197 12.66 31.01 -1.42
C ASP A 197 11.98 29.92 -0.58
N PHE A 198 12.16 28.65 -0.96
CA PHE A 198 11.59 27.48 -0.30
C PHE A 198 12.64 26.60 0.38
N THR A 199 13.90 27.05 0.42
CA THR A 199 14.99 26.35 1.07
C THR A 199 15.15 26.85 2.50
N ASP A 200 15.24 25.90 3.46
CA ASP A 200 15.45 26.18 4.89
C ASP A 200 14.43 27.16 5.51
N ILE A 201 13.18 27.06 5.10
CA ILE A 201 12.09 27.93 5.58
C ILE A 201 11.26 27.26 6.67
N THR A 202 10.56 28.08 7.46
CA THR A 202 9.60 27.57 8.45
C THR A 202 8.27 27.21 7.78
N TRP A 203 7.47 26.36 8.44
CA TRP A 203 6.09 26.07 7.98
C TRP A 203 5.22 27.33 7.91
N ASN A 204 5.43 28.31 8.77
CA ASN A 204 4.71 29.58 8.71
C ASN A 204 5.06 30.36 7.44
N ASP A 205 6.35 30.48 7.11
CA ASP A 205 6.80 31.16 5.90
C ASP A 205 6.33 30.41 4.64
N PHE A 206 6.38 29.07 4.66
CA PHE A 206 5.85 28.23 3.61
C PHE A 206 4.36 28.52 3.36
N MET A 207 3.54 28.57 4.41
CA MET A 207 2.10 28.86 4.31
C MET A 207 1.81 30.28 3.78
N GLU A 208 2.61 31.28 4.14
CA GLU A 208 2.45 32.64 3.59
C GLU A 208 2.78 32.66 2.09
N LYS A 209 3.89 32.02 1.66
CA LYS A 209 4.23 31.90 0.24
C LYS A 209 3.22 31.07 -0.52
N ALA A 210 2.65 30.01 0.08
CA ALA A 210 1.59 29.18 -0.48
C ALA A 210 0.34 29.99 -0.88
N LYS A 211 -0.04 30.98 -0.06
CA LYS A 211 -1.16 31.90 -0.38
C LYS A 211 -0.88 32.70 -1.64
N VAL A 212 0.35 33.21 -1.78
CA VAL A 212 0.78 33.98 -2.96
C VAL A 212 0.79 33.10 -4.20
N VAL A 213 1.34 31.87 -4.08
CA VAL A 213 1.33 30.91 -5.21
C VAL A 213 -0.08 30.65 -5.68
N LYS A 214 -1.00 30.35 -4.74
CA LYS A 214 -2.42 30.11 -5.07
C LYS A 214 -3.08 31.33 -5.71
N GLU A 215 -2.80 32.54 -5.22
CA GLU A 215 -3.35 33.79 -5.78
C GLU A 215 -2.88 34.01 -7.22
N LYS A 216 -1.59 33.78 -7.49
CA LYS A 216 -0.97 34.07 -8.79
C LYS A 216 -1.21 32.98 -9.83
N THR A 217 -1.24 31.72 -9.41
CA THR A 217 -1.32 30.55 -10.32
C THR A 217 -2.71 29.91 -10.36
N GLY A 218 -3.56 30.18 -9.37
CA GLY A 218 -4.85 29.48 -9.16
C GLY A 218 -4.71 28.06 -8.60
N GLN A 219 -3.48 27.57 -8.41
CA GLN A 219 -3.21 26.20 -7.95
C GLN A 219 -2.78 26.17 -6.46
N PRO A 220 -3.20 25.16 -5.69
CA PRO A 220 -2.68 24.96 -4.35
C PRO A 220 -1.19 24.56 -4.43
N ILE A 221 -0.41 24.89 -3.39
CA ILE A 221 1.01 24.55 -3.34
C ILE A 221 1.25 23.08 -2.95
N LEU A 222 0.36 22.52 -2.17
CA LEU A 222 0.39 21.12 -1.74
C LEU A 222 -0.95 20.44 -2.03
N THR A 223 -0.87 19.15 -2.27
CA THR A 223 -2.03 18.25 -2.27
C THR A 223 -1.79 17.13 -1.26
N SER A 224 -2.85 16.66 -0.64
CA SER A 224 -2.81 15.52 0.29
C SER A 224 -3.94 14.57 -0.04
N GLN A 225 -3.67 13.29 0.09
CA GLN A 225 -4.68 12.25 -0.08
C GLN A 225 -5.55 12.21 1.20
N ALA A 226 -6.87 12.23 1.03
CA ALA A 226 -7.78 12.07 2.15
C ALA A 226 -7.58 10.70 2.79
N GLY A 227 -7.39 10.69 4.11
CA GLY A 227 -7.13 9.45 4.88
C GLY A 227 -5.67 9.04 4.99
N SER A 228 -4.74 9.67 4.23
CA SER A 228 -3.30 9.47 4.44
C SER A 228 -2.79 10.35 5.59
N PRO A 229 -2.00 9.80 6.53
CA PRO A 229 -1.35 10.56 7.59
C PRO A 229 -0.04 11.24 7.14
N ASP A 230 0.45 10.98 5.92
CA ASP A 230 1.81 11.26 5.48
C ASP A 230 2.22 12.72 5.71
N LEU A 231 1.41 13.67 5.21
CA LEU A 231 1.73 15.10 5.39
C LEU A 231 1.80 15.51 6.87
N VAL A 232 0.93 14.95 7.72
CA VAL A 232 0.95 15.23 9.16
C VAL A 232 2.21 14.66 9.80
N MET A 233 2.62 13.46 9.41
CA MET A 233 3.84 12.81 9.89
C MET A 233 5.08 13.57 9.43
N GLU A 234 5.13 14.02 8.18
CA GLU A 234 6.23 14.86 7.66
C GLU A 234 6.35 16.17 8.44
N MET A 235 5.24 16.85 8.71
CA MET A 235 5.23 18.07 9.50
C MET A 235 5.72 17.84 10.93
N LEU A 236 5.27 16.79 11.61
CA LEU A 236 5.70 16.42 12.95
C LEU A 236 7.21 16.13 12.98
N GLN A 237 7.69 15.27 12.09
CA GLN A 237 9.10 14.88 12.01
C GLN A 237 10.00 16.08 11.68
N SER A 238 9.58 16.97 10.80
CA SER A 238 10.33 18.19 10.47
C SER A 238 10.44 19.18 11.65
N CYS A 239 9.51 19.09 12.62
CA CYS A 239 9.56 19.85 13.86
C CYS A 239 10.32 19.11 14.98
N GLY A 240 10.82 17.90 14.74
CA GLY A 240 11.46 17.05 15.75
C GLY A 240 10.47 16.41 16.73
N GLU A 241 9.19 16.35 16.35
CA GLU A 241 8.10 15.85 17.18
C GLU A 241 7.62 14.47 16.73
N SER A 242 6.95 13.75 17.61
CA SER A 242 6.35 12.43 17.36
C SER A 242 4.93 12.36 17.93
N LEU A 243 4.12 11.45 17.39
CA LEU A 243 2.82 11.11 17.97
C LEU A 243 2.95 10.28 19.27
N PHE A 244 4.12 9.67 19.47
CA PHE A 244 4.39 8.81 20.61
C PHE A 244 5.59 9.34 21.40
N ASN A 245 5.54 9.16 22.69
CA ASN A 245 6.67 9.38 23.57
C ASN A 245 7.73 8.26 23.36
N GLU A 246 8.94 8.44 23.89
CA GLU A 246 10.02 7.44 23.79
C GLU A 246 9.64 6.07 24.36
N ASP A 247 8.72 6.02 25.32
CA ASP A 247 8.19 4.78 25.91
C ASP A 247 7.01 4.17 25.15
N GLY A 248 6.63 4.75 24.00
CA GLY A 248 5.52 4.31 23.16
C GLY A 248 4.14 4.77 23.64
N SER A 249 4.04 5.54 24.71
CA SER A 249 2.77 6.17 25.14
C SER A 249 2.39 7.36 24.25
N VAL A 250 1.09 7.73 24.23
CA VAL A 250 0.54 8.88 23.50
C VAL A 250 0.39 10.07 24.43
#